data_84acca90370c71fdaa26465f34c7f522
#
_entry.id   84acca90370c71fdaa26465f34c7f522
#
_cell.length_a   1.000
_cell.length_b   1.000
_cell.length_c   1.000
_cell.angle_alpha   90.00
_cell.angle_beta   90.00
_cell.angle_gamma   90.00
#
_symmetry.space_group_name_H-M   'P 1'
#
loop_
_entity.id
_entity.type
_entity.pdbx_description
1 polymer ?
#
loop_
_entity_poly.entity_id
_entity_poly.type
_entity_poly.pdbx_seq_one_letter_code
_entity_poly.pdbx_strand_id
1 'polypeptide(L)'
;ICFSDYFSTRITTLKSAMHRASLGDYNIIEQFRGDDELSDTFKDLKLTVDAIHDKEAQFYEARIREQQLVNRQQQMEFEMLASQINPHFLYNTLETIRMQALSCGNRNVATSIKLLGKSMRYVLDNTGTSFTALTKELEYIKTYLSIQQLRFGDRVNYTLQVDEDLDTDSCKILPLLLQPVVENAILHGLESKTQDGMITIQIASVDTVLLITIKDNGQGMTNEELDALRDRIRKHPSSDTHSIGLYNINQRISLFYGEGYYMEIDSAIGAGTTVRLKIPKTI
;
A
#
# COMPACT_ATOMS: atom_id res chain seq x y z
N ILE A 1 -14.25 -68.85 4.84
CA ILE A 1 -14.76 -67.60 4.15
C ILE A 1 -14.57 -66.41 5.07
N CYS A 2 -15.00 -66.45 6.35
CA CYS A 2 -14.85 -65.27 7.24
C CYS A 2 -13.42 -64.81 7.52
N PHE A 3 -12.43 -65.71 7.55
CA PHE A 3 -11.03 -65.34 7.85
C PHE A 3 -10.38 -64.59 6.67
N SER A 4 -10.61 -65.08 5.45
CA SER A 4 -10.09 -64.46 4.23
C SER A 4 -10.68 -63.04 4.00
N ASP A 5 -11.98 -62.87 4.25
CA ASP A 5 -12.67 -61.59 4.10
C ASP A 5 -12.19 -60.57 5.16
N TYR A 6 -12.00 -60.99 6.39
CA TYR A 6 -11.46 -60.15 7.47
C TYR A 6 -10.05 -59.63 7.13
N PHE A 7 -9.17 -60.54 6.66
CA PHE A 7 -7.80 -60.18 6.31
C PHE A 7 -7.74 -59.26 5.07
N SER A 8 -8.55 -59.54 4.04
CA SER A 8 -8.64 -58.72 2.82
C SER A 8 -9.12 -57.29 3.13
N THR A 9 -10.12 -57.13 3.99
CA THR A 9 -10.63 -55.83 4.41
C THR A 9 -9.53 -54.99 5.08
N ARG A 10 -8.77 -55.58 6.01
CA ARG A 10 -7.69 -54.91 6.73
C ARG A 10 -6.56 -54.45 5.80
N ILE A 11 -6.16 -55.29 4.84
CA ILE A 11 -5.16 -54.87 3.83
C ILE A 11 -5.67 -53.74 2.98
N THR A 12 -6.95 -53.75 2.60
CA THR A 12 -7.55 -52.68 1.80
C THR A 12 -7.59 -51.35 2.58
N THR A 13 -7.89 -51.41 3.88
CA THR A 13 -7.86 -50.23 4.78
C THR A 13 -6.45 -49.67 4.91
N LEU A 14 -5.44 -50.49 5.12
CA LEU A 14 -4.04 -50.06 5.18
C LEU A 14 -3.59 -49.43 3.85
N LYS A 15 -3.91 -50.06 2.70
CA LYS A 15 -3.62 -49.53 1.38
C LYS A 15 -4.27 -48.17 1.17
N SER A 16 -5.54 -47.99 1.55
CA SER A 16 -6.27 -46.72 1.44
C SER A 16 -5.62 -45.64 2.31
N ALA A 17 -5.24 -45.96 3.54
CA ALA A 17 -4.55 -45.04 4.45
C ALA A 17 -3.20 -44.56 3.86
N MET A 18 -2.40 -45.51 3.33
CA MET A 18 -1.13 -45.16 2.66
C MET A 18 -1.34 -44.30 1.42
N HIS A 19 -2.36 -44.58 0.62
CA HIS A 19 -2.66 -43.78 -0.59
C HIS A 19 -3.12 -42.36 -0.22
N ARG A 20 -3.97 -42.19 0.78
CA ARG A 20 -4.39 -40.88 1.28
C ARG A 20 -3.19 -40.10 1.81
N ALA A 21 -2.33 -40.71 2.60
CA ALA A 21 -1.09 -40.07 3.08
C ALA A 21 -0.19 -39.64 1.93
N SER A 22 -0.05 -40.42 0.86
CA SER A 22 0.76 -40.04 -0.31
C SER A 22 0.18 -38.85 -1.11
N LEU A 23 -1.10 -38.52 -0.94
CA LEU A 23 -1.77 -37.36 -1.54
C LEU A 23 -1.81 -36.14 -0.60
N GLY A 24 -1.16 -36.22 0.57
CA GLY A 24 -1.14 -35.13 1.54
C GLY A 24 -2.36 -35.07 2.45
N ASP A 25 -3.24 -36.08 2.43
CA ASP A 25 -4.34 -36.18 3.36
C ASP A 25 -3.86 -36.97 4.60
N TYR A 26 -3.42 -36.22 5.61
CA TYR A 26 -2.86 -36.75 6.84
C TYR A 26 -3.91 -37.14 7.89
N ASN A 27 -5.21 -36.92 7.65
CA ASN A 27 -6.30 -37.29 8.53
C ASN A 27 -6.62 -38.79 8.47
N ILE A 28 -5.70 -39.64 8.88
CA ILE A 28 -5.88 -41.10 8.95
C ILE A 28 -6.57 -41.44 10.25
N ILE A 29 -7.93 -41.38 10.29
CA ILE A 29 -8.75 -41.58 11.51
C ILE A 29 -9.28 -43.01 11.60
N GLU A 30 -8.83 -43.94 10.78
CA GLU A 30 -9.37 -45.29 10.79
C GLU A 30 -8.93 -46.07 12.02
N GLN A 31 -9.90 -46.63 12.74
CA GLN A 31 -9.61 -47.57 13.85
C GLN A 31 -9.19 -48.93 13.29
N PHE A 32 -7.91 -49.15 13.29
CA PHE A 32 -7.36 -50.45 12.89
C PHE A 32 -7.29 -51.37 14.14
N ARG A 33 -8.24 -52.29 14.26
CA ARG A 33 -8.34 -53.19 15.42
C ARG A 33 -7.58 -54.51 15.19
N GLY A 34 -6.82 -54.98 16.17
CA GLY A 34 -6.09 -56.22 16.17
C GLY A 34 -4.78 -56.09 16.97
N ASP A 35 -4.19 -57.25 17.32
CA ASP A 35 -2.89 -57.36 17.99
C ASP A 35 -1.98 -58.26 17.13
N ASP A 36 -1.78 -57.89 15.89
CA ASP A 36 -0.96 -58.59 14.91
C ASP A 36 -0.03 -57.62 14.16
N GLU A 37 0.84 -58.17 13.32
CA GLU A 37 1.84 -57.42 12.52
C GLU A 37 1.22 -56.32 11.63
N LEU A 38 -0.04 -56.50 11.18
CA LEU A 38 -0.74 -55.48 10.41
C LEU A 38 -1.14 -54.28 11.25
N SER A 39 -1.53 -54.54 12.51
CA SER A 39 -1.87 -53.46 13.47
C SER A 39 -0.64 -52.65 13.84
N ASP A 40 0.50 -53.31 14.01
CA ASP A 40 1.77 -52.63 14.28
C ASP A 40 2.24 -51.80 13.09
N THR A 41 2.14 -52.34 11.87
CA THR A 41 2.44 -51.58 10.62
C THR A 41 1.54 -50.34 10.48
N PHE A 42 0.26 -50.45 10.86
CA PHE A 42 -0.65 -49.30 10.82
C PHE A 42 -0.29 -48.22 11.85
N LYS A 43 0.14 -48.62 13.05
CA LYS A 43 0.64 -47.72 14.11
C LYS A 43 1.88 -46.97 13.62
N ASP A 44 2.84 -47.70 13.02
CA ASP A 44 4.07 -47.12 12.49
C ASP A 44 3.79 -46.13 11.33
N LEU A 45 2.84 -46.47 10.44
CA LEU A 45 2.36 -45.56 9.40
C LEU A 45 1.78 -44.31 10.01
N LYS A 46 0.92 -44.41 11.01
CA LYS A 46 0.30 -43.26 11.68
C LYS A 46 1.36 -42.34 12.31
N LEU A 47 2.31 -42.94 13.07
CA LEU A 47 3.42 -42.16 13.65
C LEU A 47 4.25 -41.45 12.59
N THR A 48 4.48 -42.09 11.45
CA THR A 48 5.23 -41.49 10.34
C THR A 48 4.46 -40.30 9.72
N VAL A 49 3.15 -40.46 9.53
CA VAL A 49 2.27 -39.40 8.98
C VAL A 49 2.18 -38.22 9.94
N ASP A 50 1.98 -38.47 11.24
CA ASP A 50 1.95 -37.42 12.26
C ASP A 50 3.29 -36.67 12.30
N ALA A 51 4.42 -37.38 12.22
CA ALA A 51 5.74 -36.75 12.18
C ALA A 51 5.99 -35.93 10.91
N ILE A 52 5.45 -36.34 9.75
CA ILE A 52 5.52 -35.54 8.49
C ILE A 52 4.70 -34.28 8.64
N HIS A 53 3.47 -34.41 9.14
CA HIS A 53 2.57 -33.25 9.36
C HIS A 53 3.20 -32.20 10.29
N ASP A 54 3.77 -32.66 11.42
CA ASP A 54 4.45 -31.77 12.36
C ASP A 54 5.67 -31.08 11.73
N LYS A 55 6.44 -31.81 10.91
CA LYS A 55 7.58 -31.21 10.19
C LYS A 55 7.16 -30.19 9.14
N GLU A 56 6.08 -30.45 8.41
CA GLU A 56 5.54 -29.48 7.46
C GLU A 56 5.07 -28.19 8.18
N ALA A 57 4.34 -28.32 9.28
CA ALA A 57 3.92 -27.18 10.09
C ALA A 57 5.12 -26.35 10.56
N GLN A 58 6.16 -27.02 11.12
CA GLN A 58 7.39 -26.35 11.54
C GLN A 58 8.13 -25.65 10.38
N PHE A 59 8.14 -26.28 9.20
CA PHE A 59 8.75 -25.70 8.00
C PHE A 59 8.02 -24.43 7.54
N TYR A 60 6.68 -24.44 7.52
CA TYR A 60 5.89 -23.25 7.18
C TYR A 60 6.07 -22.13 8.20
N GLU A 61 6.07 -22.44 9.49
CA GLU A 61 6.34 -21.45 10.54
C GLU A 61 7.74 -20.85 10.42
N ALA A 62 8.75 -21.68 10.17
CA ALA A 62 10.13 -21.21 9.97
C ALA A 62 10.22 -20.27 8.75
N ARG A 63 9.54 -20.60 7.66
CA ARG A 63 9.52 -19.79 6.44
C ARG A 63 8.83 -18.45 6.61
N ILE A 64 7.71 -18.43 7.35
CA ILE A 64 7.01 -17.19 7.72
C ILE A 64 7.93 -16.31 8.58
N ARG A 65 8.60 -16.91 9.57
CA ARG A 65 9.54 -16.18 10.44
C ARG A 65 10.72 -15.62 9.68
N GLU A 66 11.31 -16.39 8.77
CA GLU A 66 12.38 -15.92 7.89
C GLU A 66 11.94 -14.71 7.05
N GLN A 67 10.76 -14.79 6.42
CA GLN A 67 10.22 -13.68 5.64
C GLN A 67 10.00 -12.42 6.49
N GLN A 68 9.50 -12.58 7.72
CA GLN A 68 9.33 -11.47 8.66
C GLN A 68 10.67 -10.82 9.03
N LEU A 69 11.70 -11.63 9.23
CA LEU A 69 13.06 -11.12 9.54
C LEU A 69 13.65 -10.35 8.37
N VAL A 70 13.50 -10.85 7.14
CA VAL A 70 13.95 -10.15 5.92
C VAL A 70 13.24 -8.81 5.76
N ASN A 71 11.92 -8.80 5.92
CA ASN A 71 11.14 -7.56 5.84
C ASN A 71 11.56 -6.55 6.92
N ARG A 72 11.81 -7.03 8.15
CA ARG A 72 12.28 -6.17 9.25
C ARG A 72 13.69 -5.62 8.99
N GLN A 73 14.57 -6.43 8.44
CA GLN A 73 15.91 -5.99 8.06
C GLN A 73 15.84 -4.89 6.98
N GLN A 74 15.07 -5.09 5.93
CA GLN A 74 14.87 -4.07 4.88
C GLN A 74 14.31 -2.78 5.44
N GLN A 75 13.36 -2.87 6.38
CA GLN A 75 12.81 -1.70 7.07
C GLN A 75 13.88 -0.97 7.86
N MET A 76 14.71 -1.69 8.64
CA MET A 76 15.80 -1.09 9.42
C MET A 76 16.87 -0.46 8.52
N GLU A 77 17.22 -1.09 7.40
CA GLU A 77 18.15 -0.52 6.43
C GLU A 77 17.61 0.78 5.83
N PHE A 78 16.31 0.80 5.48
CA PHE A 78 15.66 2.02 4.99
C PHE A 78 15.65 3.12 6.04
N GLU A 79 15.30 2.82 7.30
CA GLU A 79 15.33 3.78 8.42
C GLU A 79 16.75 4.30 8.68
N MET A 80 17.76 3.44 8.60
CA MET A 80 19.18 3.82 8.75
C MET A 80 19.61 4.76 7.62
N LEU A 81 19.28 4.46 6.36
CA LEU A 81 19.57 5.34 5.22
C LEU A 81 18.85 6.70 5.35
N ALA A 82 17.58 6.69 5.75
CA ALA A 82 16.82 7.91 6.00
C ALA A 82 17.41 8.74 7.14
N SER A 83 17.94 8.09 8.21
CA SER A 83 18.57 8.76 9.35
C SER A 83 19.93 9.39 9.03
N GLN A 84 20.62 8.95 7.96
CA GLN A 84 21.88 9.59 7.51
C GLN A 84 21.65 11.01 6.99
N ILE A 85 20.42 11.34 6.58
CA ILE A 85 20.04 12.72 6.33
C ILE A 85 19.79 13.34 7.70
N ASN A 86 20.71 14.17 8.19
CA ASN A 86 20.53 14.88 9.46
C ASN A 86 19.39 15.94 9.30
N PRO A 87 18.16 15.68 9.80
CA PRO A 87 17.06 16.61 9.59
C PRO A 87 17.33 17.99 10.19
N HIS A 88 18.01 18.03 11.33
CA HIS A 88 18.36 19.26 12.02
C HIS A 88 19.34 20.11 11.20
N PHE A 89 20.33 19.49 10.54
CA PHE A 89 21.24 20.21 9.65
C PHE A 89 20.49 20.82 8.47
N LEU A 90 19.59 20.08 7.85
CA LEU A 90 18.79 20.59 6.74
C LEU A 90 17.90 21.75 7.15
N TYR A 91 17.22 21.65 8.28
CA TYR A 91 16.35 22.75 8.76
C TYR A 91 17.16 24.00 9.08
N ASN A 92 18.30 23.86 9.76
CA ASN A 92 19.15 25.00 10.10
C ASN A 92 19.71 25.65 8.84
N THR A 93 20.10 24.87 7.84
CA THR A 93 20.59 25.39 6.57
C THR A 93 19.51 26.17 5.81
N LEU A 94 18.31 25.57 5.69
CA LEU A 94 17.16 26.24 5.06
C LEU A 94 16.78 27.52 5.80
N GLU A 95 16.79 27.50 7.14
CA GLU A 95 16.47 28.70 7.94
C GLU A 95 17.51 29.79 7.74
N THR A 96 18.79 29.44 7.70
CA THR A 96 19.88 30.39 7.40
C THR A 96 19.68 31.05 6.03
N ILE A 97 19.38 30.26 5.00
CA ILE A 97 19.12 30.78 3.63
C ILE A 97 17.87 31.64 3.62
N ARG A 98 16.82 31.25 4.36
CA ARG A 98 15.59 32.04 4.49
C ARG A 98 15.88 33.42 5.12
N MET A 99 16.66 33.47 6.19
CA MET A 99 17.04 34.74 6.84
C MET A 99 17.89 35.61 5.94
N GLN A 100 18.80 35.05 5.16
CA GLN A 100 19.55 35.79 4.14
C GLN A 100 18.63 36.37 3.07
N ALA A 101 17.68 35.58 2.56
CA ALA A 101 16.71 36.06 1.58
C ALA A 101 15.88 37.25 2.14
N LEU A 102 15.47 37.19 3.42
CA LEU A 102 14.76 38.29 4.08
C LEU A 102 15.63 39.52 4.23
N SER A 103 16.89 39.37 4.62
CA SER A 103 17.84 40.52 4.75
C SER A 103 18.12 41.22 3.42
N CYS A 104 18.07 40.46 2.31
CA CYS A 104 18.14 41.00 0.96
C CYS A 104 16.79 41.52 0.41
N GLY A 105 15.74 41.56 1.20
CA GLY A 105 14.40 41.99 0.81
C GLY A 105 13.64 41.03 -0.11
N ASN A 106 14.18 39.83 -0.37
CA ASN A 106 13.57 38.86 -1.29
C ASN A 106 12.57 37.95 -0.56
N ARG A 107 11.36 38.51 -0.31
CA ARG A 107 10.27 37.81 0.40
C ARG A 107 9.78 36.55 -0.34
N ASN A 108 9.81 36.54 -1.66
CA ASN A 108 9.35 35.39 -2.46
C ASN A 108 10.26 34.18 -2.23
N VAL A 109 11.58 34.39 -2.28
CA VAL A 109 12.55 33.31 -1.99
C VAL A 109 12.43 32.84 -0.54
N ALA A 110 12.28 33.76 0.41
CA ALA A 110 12.09 33.41 1.82
C ALA A 110 10.83 32.57 2.03
N THR A 111 9.73 32.87 1.33
CA THR A 111 8.49 32.08 1.37
C THR A 111 8.69 30.70 0.77
N SER A 112 9.36 30.59 -0.37
CA SER A 112 9.66 29.32 -1.02
C SER A 112 10.47 28.39 -0.10
N ILE A 113 11.51 28.94 0.56
CA ILE A 113 12.35 28.19 1.50
C ILE A 113 11.56 27.73 2.74
N LYS A 114 10.67 28.59 3.27
CA LYS A 114 9.79 28.20 4.38
C LYS A 114 8.88 27.04 4.01
N LEU A 115 8.25 27.07 2.83
CA LEU A 115 7.38 25.99 2.34
C LEU A 115 8.17 24.70 2.11
N LEU A 116 9.37 24.80 1.53
CA LEU A 116 10.26 23.64 1.35
C LEU A 116 10.63 23.01 2.68
N GLY A 117 11.02 23.80 3.69
CA GLY A 117 11.31 23.34 5.03
C GLY A 117 10.10 22.64 5.68
N LYS A 118 8.88 23.17 5.51
CA LYS A 118 7.63 22.54 6.01
C LYS A 118 7.37 21.22 5.31
N SER A 119 7.56 21.14 3.99
CA SER A 119 7.40 19.92 3.21
C SER A 119 8.39 18.83 3.63
N MET A 120 9.67 19.16 3.74
CA MET A 120 10.71 18.23 4.18
C MET A 120 10.46 17.70 5.61
N ARG A 121 10.02 18.55 6.51
CA ARG A 121 9.67 18.13 7.87
C ARG A 121 8.59 17.07 7.87
N TYR A 122 7.51 17.31 7.12
CA TYR A 122 6.43 16.32 7.03
C TYR A 122 6.93 14.95 6.53
N VAL A 123 7.75 14.94 5.47
CA VAL A 123 8.31 13.70 4.91
C VAL A 123 9.17 12.98 5.95
N LEU A 124 10.09 13.68 6.61
CA LEU A 124 11.00 13.09 7.60
C LEU A 124 10.28 12.60 8.86
N ASP A 125 9.31 13.38 9.36
CA ASP A 125 8.53 13.01 10.55
C ASP A 125 7.58 11.82 10.31
N ASN A 126 7.22 11.55 9.05
CA ASN A 126 6.33 10.45 8.69
C ASN A 126 7.05 9.27 8.00
N THR A 127 8.38 9.33 7.86
CA THR A 127 9.18 8.19 7.40
C THR A 127 9.13 7.08 8.46
N GLY A 128 8.65 5.90 8.06
CA GLY A 128 8.49 4.74 8.97
C GLY A 128 7.21 4.74 9.81
N THR A 129 6.34 5.76 9.72
CA THR A 129 5.04 5.73 10.40
C THR A 129 3.99 5.03 9.54
N SER A 130 3.17 4.17 10.17
CA SER A 130 2.10 3.46 9.46
C SER A 130 0.95 4.38 9.09
N PHE A 131 0.57 5.31 9.97
CA PHE A 131 -0.58 6.21 9.77
C PHE A 131 -0.32 7.59 10.36
N THR A 132 -0.95 8.61 9.76
CA THR A 132 -0.94 10.00 10.22
C THR A 132 -2.36 10.56 10.27
N ALA A 133 -2.59 11.70 10.94
CA ALA A 133 -3.88 12.39 10.90
C ALA A 133 -4.14 12.97 9.51
N LEU A 134 -5.39 12.87 9.03
CA LEU A 134 -5.80 13.43 7.74
C LEU A 134 -5.48 14.93 7.65
N THR A 135 -5.67 15.68 8.74
CA THR A 135 -5.29 17.10 8.82
C THR A 135 -3.84 17.34 8.42
N LYS A 136 -2.90 16.50 8.90
CA LYS A 136 -1.47 16.65 8.57
C LYS A 136 -1.17 16.37 7.11
N GLU A 137 -1.81 15.34 6.54
CA GLU A 137 -1.67 15.02 5.11
C GLU A 137 -2.22 16.16 4.25
N LEU A 138 -3.38 16.74 4.62
CA LEU A 138 -3.96 17.88 3.91
C LEU A 138 -3.12 19.15 4.01
N GLU A 139 -2.51 19.41 5.16
CA GLU A 139 -1.58 20.52 5.31
C GLU A 139 -0.33 20.35 4.45
N TYR A 140 0.16 19.11 4.34
CA TYR A 140 1.26 18.79 3.46
C TYR A 140 0.89 19.02 2.00
N ILE A 141 -0.28 18.55 1.55
CA ILE A 141 -0.76 18.75 0.18
C ILE A 141 -0.94 20.25 -0.14
N LYS A 142 -1.51 21.04 0.79
CA LYS A 142 -1.58 22.51 0.64
C LYS A 142 -0.20 23.13 0.48
N THR A 143 0.77 22.69 1.26
CA THR A 143 2.16 23.15 1.18
C THR A 143 2.79 22.80 -0.17
N TYR A 144 2.61 21.56 -0.63
CA TYR A 144 3.08 21.07 -1.92
C TYR A 144 2.47 21.89 -3.07
N LEU A 145 1.15 22.06 -3.10
CA LEU A 145 0.44 22.85 -4.12
C LEU A 145 0.88 24.30 -4.13
N SER A 146 1.12 24.91 -2.96
CA SER A 146 1.65 26.28 -2.87
C SER A 146 3.05 26.40 -3.50
N ILE A 147 3.91 25.38 -3.33
CA ILE A 147 5.22 25.33 -4.01
C ILE A 147 5.04 25.24 -5.52
N GLN A 148 4.10 24.42 -6.00
CA GLN A 148 3.82 24.29 -7.43
C GLN A 148 3.25 25.59 -8.02
N GLN A 149 2.39 26.29 -7.29
CA GLN A 149 1.89 27.61 -7.71
C GLN A 149 3.02 28.65 -7.82
N LEU A 150 3.99 28.64 -6.90
CA LEU A 150 5.15 29.53 -7.02
C LEU A 150 6.00 29.23 -8.26
N ARG A 151 6.05 27.93 -8.68
CA ARG A 151 6.82 27.48 -9.84
C ARG A 151 6.10 27.72 -11.16
N PHE A 152 4.80 27.47 -11.22
CA PHE A 152 4.02 27.44 -12.45
C PHE A 152 3.04 28.60 -12.60
N GLY A 153 2.90 29.46 -11.57
CA GLY A 153 1.98 30.59 -11.59
C GLY A 153 0.53 30.18 -11.80
N ASP A 154 -0.20 30.95 -12.61
CA ASP A 154 -1.64 30.74 -12.89
C ASP A 154 -1.94 29.45 -13.67
N ARG A 155 -0.91 28.74 -14.12
CA ARG A 155 -1.06 27.42 -14.74
C ARG A 155 -1.57 26.35 -13.75
N VAL A 156 -1.31 26.50 -12.44
CA VAL A 156 -1.70 25.55 -11.41
C VAL A 156 -2.50 26.25 -10.33
N ASN A 157 -3.80 26.05 -10.38
CA ASN A 157 -4.74 26.47 -9.34
C ASN A 157 -5.36 25.25 -8.67
N TYR A 158 -5.85 25.41 -7.44
CA TYR A 158 -6.50 24.31 -6.75
C TYR A 158 -7.63 24.78 -5.84
N THR A 159 -8.57 23.88 -5.60
CA THR A 159 -9.59 23.99 -4.54
C THR A 159 -9.52 22.76 -3.66
N LEU A 160 -9.67 22.93 -2.35
CA LEU A 160 -9.75 21.87 -1.37
C LEU A 160 -11.05 22.01 -0.58
N GLN A 161 -11.92 21.04 -0.71
CA GLN A 161 -13.21 20.98 -0.05
C GLN A 161 -13.22 19.74 0.86
N VAL A 162 -13.58 19.96 2.11
CA VAL A 162 -13.70 18.91 3.13
C VAL A 162 -15.10 19.04 3.72
N ASP A 163 -15.80 17.93 3.90
CA ASP A 163 -17.11 17.93 4.55
C ASP A 163 -17.03 18.61 5.92
N GLU A 164 -17.97 19.50 6.20
CA GLU A 164 -17.98 20.33 7.41
C GLU A 164 -18.06 19.48 8.70
N ASP A 165 -18.76 18.34 8.63
CA ASP A 165 -18.96 17.44 9.76
C ASP A 165 -17.79 16.43 9.94
N LEU A 166 -16.72 16.52 9.12
CA LEU A 166 -15.61 15.59 9.20
C LEU A 166 -14.53 16.09 10.16
N ASP A 167 -14.36 15.40 11.27
CA ASP A 167 -13.20 15.59 12.15
C ASP A 167 -11.93 14.98 11.51
N THR A 168 -11.17 15.81 10.82
CA THR A 168 -9.94 15.39 10.12
C THR A 168 -8.79 15.04 11.05
N ASP A 169 -8.84 15.46 12.32
CA ASP A 169 -7.80 15.12 13.30
C ASP A 169 -7.96 13.69 13.82
N SER A 170 -9.19 13.23 13.97
CA SER A 170 -9.49 11.84 14.37
C SER A 170 -9.30 10.83 13.24
N CYS A 171 -9.46 11.26 11.99
CA CYS A 171 -9.28 10.40 10.82
C CYS A 171 -7.81 10.07 10.58
N LYS A 172 -7.51 8.78 10.36
CA LYS A 172 -6.16 8.30 10.07
C LYS A 172 -6.02 7.94 8.60
N ILE A 173 -4.88 8.31 8.02
CA ILE A 173 -4.55 8.02 6.62
C ILE A 173 -3.09 7.56 6.52
N LEU A 174 -2.77 6.74 5.51
CA LEU A 174 -1.39 6.43 5.17
C LEU A 174 -0.65 7.72 4.76
N PRO A 175 0.52 8.01 5.34
CA PRO A 175 1.27 9.21 4.99
C PRO A 175 1.72 9.17 3.52
N LEU A 176 1.78 10.33 2.87
CA LEU A 176 2.17 10.49 1.46
C LEU A 176 1.27 9.68 0.50
N LEU A 177 -0.01 9.48 0.85
CA LEU A 177 -0.96 8.78 0.00
C LEU A 177 -1.51 9.68 -1.11
N LEU A 178 -1.76 10.96 -0.80
CA LEU A 178 -2.38 11.91 -1.73
C LEU A 178 -1.36 12.56 -2.67
N GLN A 179 -0.10 12.71 -2.24
CA GLN A 179 0.92 13.41 -3.01
C GLN A 179 1.12 12.86 -4.42
N PRO A 180 1.32 11.55 -4.65
CA PRO A 180 1.58 11.06 -6.01
C PRO A 180 0.39 11.26 -6.95
N VAL A 181 -0.84 11.28 -6.40
CA VAL A 181 -2.04 11.57 -7.21
C VAL A 181 -2.05 13.03 -7.64
N VAL A 182 -1.80 13.95 -6.70
CA VAL A 182 -1.73 15.40 -6.99
C VAL A 182 -0.56 15.70 -7.92
N GLU A 183 0.58 15.02 -7.74
CA GLU A 183 1.75 15.16 -8.61
C GLU A 183 1.45 14.73 -10.05
N ASN A 184 0.77 13.60 -10.23
CA ASN A 184 0.34 13.15 -11.55
C ASN A 184 -0.64 14.13 -12.22
N ALA A 185 -1.58 14.69 -11.45
CA ALA A 185 -2.50 15.71 -11.95
C ALA A 185 -1.74 16.95 -12.48
N ILE A 186 -0.68 17.38 -11.79
CA ILE A 186 0.14 18.54 -12.22
C ILE A 186 1.01 18.17 -13.41
N LEU A 187 1.80 17.10 -13.33
CA LEU A 187 2.83 16.76 -14.31
C LEU A 187 2.23 16.25 -15.62
N HIS A 188 1.16 15.45 -15.55
CA HIS A 188 0.55 14.82 -16.72
C HIS A 188 -0.80 15.44 -17.09
N GLY A 189 -1.65 15.74 -16.11
CA GLY A 189 -2.94 16.37 -16.37
C GLY A 189 -2.80 17.77 -16.91
N LEU A 190 -2.05 18.63 -16.23
CA LEU A 190 -1.92 20.04 -16.57
C LEU A 190 -0.70 20.36 -17.46
N GLU A 191 0.02 19.38 -18.00
CA GLU A 191 1.22 19.60 -18.81
C GLU A 191 0.95 20.49 -20.02
N SER A 192 -0.13 20.24 -20.73
CA SER A 192 -0.55 20.99 -21.92
C SER A 192 -1.20 22.34 -21.63
N LYS A 193 -1.56 22.62 -20.36
CA LYS A 193 -2.18 23.87 -19.97
C LYS A 193 -1.15 25.00 -19.83
N THR A 194 -1.40 26.14 -20.43
CA THR A 194 -0.61 27.34 -20.24
C THR A 194 -1.17 28.26 -19.15
N GLN A 195 -2.49 28.19 -18.91
CA GLN A 195 -3.23 28.93 -17.88
C GLN A 195 -4.50 28.14 -17.49
N ASP A 196 -5.16 28.58 -16.41
CA ASP A 196 -6.45 28.03 -15.93
C ASP A 196 -6.42 26.53 -15.62
N GLY A 197 -5.24 25.96 -15.35
CA GLY A 197 -5.14 24.62 -14.81
C GLY A 197 -5.74 24.57 -13.42
N MET A 198 -6.64 23.61 -13.18
CA MET A 198 -7.38 23.48 -11.93
C MET A 198 -7.31 22.06 -11.40
N ILE A 199 -6.96 21.92 -10.13
CA ILE A 199 -7.04 20.68 -9.38
C ILE A 199 -8.11 20.84 -8.30
N THR A 200 -9.09 19.98 -8.30
CA THR A 200 -10.14 19.95 -7.26
C THR A 200 -9.93 18.73 -6.38
N ILE A 201 -9.76 18.95 -5.08
CA ILE A 201 -9.63 17.92 -4.07
C ILE A 201 -10.88 17.98 -3.20
N GLN A 202 -11.64 16.89 -3.16
CA GLN A 202 -12.86 16.78 -2.36
C GLN A 202 -12.73 15.59 -1.41
N ILE A 203 -13.09 15.80 -0.16
CA ILE A 203 -13.10 14.77 0.88
C ILE A 203 -14.47 14.72 1.49
N ALA A 204 -15.14 13.60 1.26
CA ALA A 204 -16.47 13.31 1.78
C ALA A 204 -16.43 12.12 2.73
N SER A 205 -17.29 12.15 3.74
CA SER A 205 -17.51 11.05 4.67
C SER A 205 -18.85 10.41 4.39
N VAL A 206 -18.85 9.10 4.08
CA VAL A 206 -20.07 8.32 3.89
C VAL A 206 -20.03 7.13 4.84
N ASP A 207 -20.84 7.14 5.88
CA ASP A 207 -20.84 6.13 6.94
C ASP A 207 -19.46 5.93 7.58
N THR A 208 -18.86 4.76 7.38
CA THR A 208 -17.55 4.38 7.91
C THR A 208 -16.41 4.60 6.90
N VAL A 209 -16.68 5.25 5.77
CA VAL A 209 -15.76 5.38 4.65
C VAL A 209 -15.43 6.85 4.39
N LEU A 210 -14.17 7.13 4.07
CA LEU A 210 -13.73 8.37 3.45
C LEU A 210 -13.61 8.16 1.94
N LEU A 211 -14.28 9.04 1.19
CA LEU A 211 -14.14 9.16 -0.26
C LEU A 211 -13.32 10.41 -0.57
N ILE A 212 -12.10 10.22 -1.05
CA ILE A 212 -11.22 11.31 -1.46
C ILE A 212 -11.19 11.34 -2.98
N THR A 213 -11.64 12.44 -3.56
CA THR A 213 -11.68 12.65 -5.00
C THR A 213 -10.69 13.74 -5.39
N ILE A 214 -9.76 13.43 -6.28
CA ILE A 214 -8.79 14.36 -6.84
C ILE A 214 -9.06 14.43 -8.34
N LYS A 215 -9.43 15.61 -8.83
CA LYS A 215 -9.78 15.85 -10.23
C LYS A 215 -8.93 16.99 -10.79
N ASP A 216 -8.37 16.79 -11.97
CA ASP A 216 -7.80 17.84 -12.78
C ASP A 216 -8.70 18.17 -13.99
N ASN A 217 -8.51 19.34 -14.57
CA ASN A 217 -9.16 19.77 -15.81
C ASN A 217 -8.19 19.70 -17.01
N GLY A 218 -7.26 18.75 -16.97
CA GLY A 218 -6.18 18.63 -17.94
C GLY A 218 -6.58 18.00 -19.27
N GLN A 219 -5.58 17.44 -19.97
CA GLN A 219 -5.78 16.86 -21.30
C GLN A 219 -6.62 15.58 -21.28
N GLY A 220 -6.64 14.85 -20.16
CA GLY A 220 -7.27 13.53 -20.09
C GLY A 220 -6.56 12.47 -20.90
N MET A 221 -7.20 11.29 -21.01
CA MET A 221 -6.66 10.11 -21.70
C MET A 221 -7.73 9.52 -22.62
N THR A 222 -7.29 8.83 -23.68
CA THR A 222 -8.16 7.93 -24.48
C THR A 222 -8.59 6.71 -23.64
N ASN A 223 -9.59 5.98 -24.11
CA ASN A 223 -10.01 4.74 -23.45
C ASN A 223 -8.89 3.71 -23.42
N GLU A 224 -8.12 3.62 -24.51
CA GLU A 224 -7.00 2.67 -24.64
C GLU A 224 -5.87 3.00 -23.63
N GLU A 225 -5.55 4.29 -23.49
CA GLU A 225 -4.55 4.77 -22.50
C GLU A 225 -5.01 4.52 -21.08
N LEU A 226 -6.29 4.80 -20.78
CA LEU A 226 -6.88 4.58 -19.46
C LEU A 226 -6.89 3.09 -19.08
N ASP A 227 -7.29 2.23 -20.01
CA ASP A 227 -7.31 0.78 -19.76
C ASP A 227 -5.89 0.22 -19.61
N ALA A 228 -4.94 0.70 -20.40
CA ALA A 228 -3.52 0.34 -20.25
C ALA A 228 -2.96 0.83 -18.91
N LEU A 229 -3.37 2.00 -18.42
CA LEU A 229 -2.99 2.51 -17.09
C LEU A 229 -3.60 1.65 -15.97
N ARG A 230 -4.89 1.34 -16.06
CA ARG A 230 -5.59 0.47 -15.09
C ARG A 230 -4.95 -0.91 -15.01
N ASP A 231 -4.57 -1.49 -16.14
CA ASP A 231 -3.88 -2.78 -16.21
C ASP A 231 -2.49 -2.72 -15.57
N ARG A 232 -1.72 -1.65 -15.80
CA ARG A 232 -0.40 -1.43 -15.16
C ARG A 232 -0.51 -1.26 -13.65
N ILE A 233 -1.55 -0.59 -13.16
CA ILE A 233 -1.79 -0.41 -11.71
C ILE A 233 -2.18 -1.74 -11.05
N ARG A 234 -2.81 -2.66 -11.77
CA ARG A 234 -3.17 -4.00 -11.24
C ARG A 234 -2.02 -4.99 -11.30
N LYS A 235 -1.21 -4.95 -12.36
CA LYS A 235 -0.07 -5.85 -12.58
C LYS A 235 1.23 -5.15 -12.17
N HIS A 236 2.24 -5.91 -11.73
CA HIS A 236 3.54 -5.34 -11.37
C HIS A 236 4.13 -4.56 -12.58
N PRO A 237 4.49 -3.28 -12.44
CA PRO A 237 5.01 -2.50 -13.57
C PRO A 237 6.37 -3.06 -14.00
N SER A 238 6.45 -3.51 -15.24
CA SER A 238 7.72 -3.75 -15.90
C SER A 238 8.31 -2.40 -16.34
N SER A 239 9.36 -1.94 -15.68
CA SER A 239 10.31 -0.88 -16.09
C SER A 239 9.82 0.56 -16.37
N ASP A 240 8.55 0.88 -16.33
CA ASP A 240 8.04 2.21 -16.67
C ASP A 240 7.84 3.05 -15.40
N THR A 241 8.69 4.06 -15.20
CA THR A 241 8.73 4.91 -13.99
C THR A 241 7.45 5.72 -13.73
N HIS A 242 6.67 6.02 -14.75
CA HIS A 242 5.52 6.93 -14.68
C HIS A 242 4.28 6.33 -13.97
N SER A 243 4.10 5.01 -13.97
CA SER A 243 2.99 4.34 -13.29
C SER A 243 3.33 3.82 -11.89
N ILE A 244 4.60 3.91 -11.46
CA ILE A 244 5.08 3.39 -10.18
C ILE A 244 4.36 4.05 -9.00
N GLY A 245 4.14 5.36 -9.07
CA GLY A 245 3.48 6.10 -7.99
C GLY A 245 2.04 5.62 -7.72
N LEU A 246 1.22 5.51 -8.76
CA LEU A 246 -0.18 5.06 -8.64
C LEU A 246 -0.26 3.55 -8.31
N TYR A 247 0.63 2.74 -8.88
CA TYR A 247 0.75 1.32 -8.51
C TYR A 247 1.04 1.17 -7.01
N ASN A 248 2.03 1.90 -6.49
CA ASN A 248 2.38 1.86 -5.07
C ASN A 248 1.22 2.30 -4.17
N ILE A 249 0.44 3.34 -4.57
CA ILE A 249 -0.77 3.76 -3.85
C ILE A 249 -1.77 2.61 -3.80
N ASN A 250 -2.06 1.99 -4.95
CA ASN A 250 -3.04 0.90 -5.02
C ASN A 250 -2.62 -0.29 -4.16
N GLN A 251 -1.33 -0.68 -4.20
CA GLN A 251 -0.78 -1.73 -3.35
C GLN A 251 -0.86 -1.39 -1.86
N ARG A 252 -0.51 -0.15 -1.48
CA ARG A 252 -0.61 0.30 -0.10
C ARG A 252 -2.06 0.29 0.41
N ILE A 253 -3.03 0.73 -0.40
CA ILE A 253 -4.45 0.67 -0.04
C ILE A 253 -4.87 -0.77 0.22
N SER A 254 -4.60 -1.69 -0.71
CA SER A 254 -4.95 -3.11 -0.56
C SER A 254 -4.27 -3.77 0.64
N LEU A 255 -2.99 -3.46 0.87
CA LEU A 255 -2.20 -4.10 1.93
C LEU A 255 -2.60 -3.62 3.33
N PHE A 256 -2.84 -2.31 3.50
CA PHE A 256 -3.06 -1.71 4.83
C PHE A 256 -4.52 -1.58 5.20
N TYR A 257 -5.42 -1.43 4.23
CA TYR A 257 -6.85 -1.26 4.49
C TYR A 257 -7.68 -2.53 4.18
N GLY A 258 -7.13 -3.47 3.39
CA GLY A 258 -7.79 -4.74 3.08
C GLY A 258 -8.83 -4.65 1.96
N GLU A 259 -9.65 -5.71 1.88
CA GLU A 259 -10.68 -5.83 0.85
C GLU A 259 -11.80 -4.80 1.03
N GLY A 260 -12.32 -4.29 -0.10
CA GLY A 260 -13.39 -3.28 -0.12
C GLY A 260 -12.91 -1.83 -0.17
N TYR A 261 -11.60 -1.59 -0.01
CA TYR A 261 -10.95 -0.29 -0.19
C TYR A 261 -10.11 -0.30 -1.47
N TYR A 262 -10.17 0.79 -2.23
CA TYR A 262 -9.58 0.80 -3.57
C TYR A 262 -9.27 2.21 -4.06
N MET A 263 -8.48 2.27 -5.13
CA MET A 263 -8.29 3.44 -5.97
C MET A 263 -8.97 3.20 -7.32
N GLU A 264 -9.74 4.17 -7.77
CA GLU A 264 -10.41 4.18 -9.07
C GLU A 264 -9.95 5.39 -9.88
N ILE A 265 -9.79 5.22 -11.18
CA ILE A 265 -9.36 6.28 -12.09
C ILE A 265 -10.31 6.34 -13.27
N ASP A 266 -10.83 7.56 -13.54
CA ASP A 266 -11.62 7.89 -14.70
C ASP A 266 -10.97 9.04 -15.45
N SER A 267 -11.00 9.00 -16.77
CA SER A 267 -10.46 10.05 -17.63
C SER A 267 -11.14 10.08 -18.97
N ALA A 268 -11.20 11.27 -19.57
CA ALA A 268 -11.65 11.43 -20.95
C ALA A 268 -10.87 12.60 -21.59
N ILE A 269 -10.58 12.48 -22.88
CA ILE A 269 -9.86 13.50 -23.63
C ILE A 269 -10.54 14.87 -23.47
N GLY A 270 -9.77 15.88 -23.07
CA GLY A 270 -10.24 17.25 -22.88
C GLY A 270 -11.08 17.50 -21.62
N ALA A 271 -11.44 16.45 -20.86
CA ALA A 271 -12.21 16.55 -19.63
C ALA A 271 -11.34 16.41 -18.35
N GLY A 272 -10.07 16.01 -18.51
CA GLY A 272 -9.13 15.76 -17.43
C GLY A 272 -9.23 14.36 -16.85
N THR A 273 -8.63 14.18 -15.69
CA THR A 273 -8.59 12.90 -14.97
C THR A 273 -9.19 13.05 -13.56
N THR A 274 -9.88 12.03 -13.12
CA THR A 274 -10.44 11.94 -11.77
C THR A 274 -9.94 10.67 -11.10
N VAL A 275 -9.28 10.81 -9.97
CA VAL A 275 -8.85 9.71 -9.12
C VAL A 275 -9.69 9.72 -7.85
N ARG A 276 -10.30 8.57 -7.52
CA ARG A 276 -11.09 8.38 -6.29
C ARG A 276 -10.39 7.35 -5.41
N LEU A 277 -10.16 7.71 -4.17
CA LEU A 277 -9.66 6.83 -3.15
C LEU A 277 -10.80 6.54 -2.16
N LYS A 278 -11.12 5.27 -1.99
CA LYS A 278 -12.05 4.80 -0.96
C LYS A 278 -11.25 4.14 0.14
N ILE A 279 -11.24 4.74 1.34
CA ILE A 279 -10.49 4.27 2.50
C ILE A 279 -11.38 4.28 3.76
N PRO A 280 -11.04 3.54 4.83
CA PRO A 280 -11.82 3.58 6.07
C PRO A 280 -11.68 4.95 6.74
N LYS A 281 -12.75 5.40 7.40
CA LYS A 281 -12.76 6.63 8.20
C LYS A 281 -11.99 6.45 9.50
N THR A 282 -12.05 5.26 10.08
CA THR A 282 -11.38 4.88 11.34
C THR A 282 -10.58 3.60 11.11
N ILE A 283 -9.38 3.51 11.63
CA ILE A 283 -8.47 2.36 11.51
C ILE A 283 -8.33 1.72 12.87
#